data_70867bc044c21b052284566150d41ed3
#
_entry.id   70867bc044c21b052284566150d41ed3
#
_cell.length_a   1.000
_cell.length_b   1.000
_cell.length_c   1.000
_cell.angle_alpha   90.00
_cell.angle_beta   90.00
_cell.angle_gamma   90.00
#
_symmetry.space_group_name_H-M   'P 1'
#
loop_
_entity.id
_entity.type
_entity.pdbx_description
1 polymer ?
#
loop_
_entity_poly.entity_id
_entity_poly.type
_entity_poly.pdbx_seq_one_letter_code
_entity_poly.pdbx_strand_id
1 'polypeptide(L)'
;MNFTLLSSLLSFFLLISCTPPKPKEPVAQPIGIVIHGGAGTILRENMTAEKEAAYRASLEEAIQVGYNILKNGGSSQEAVEKTIHVMENSPLFNAGKGAVLTAEETIELDASFMNGATLDAGAIAGVKTIKNPISAAIEVMENSPHVMLSGKGAEEFAAAQGLEIVEPQYFFTARRINSLLRVKEAEGQTQAAVQERLFLYQQRYGTVGCAALDANGNLAAGTSTGGMTNKKWNRIGDAPIIGAGTYANNSTCAISATGWGEFFIRSVVAHDISALMEYKGLTIQEAAKVVIHDKVAKLGGDGGVVGIDNQGNIAMEMNTPGMYRAHIDNEGKLTVKIYKDE
;
A
#
# COMPACT_ATOMS: atom_id res chain seq x y z
N MET A 1 -51.78 -48.50 75.29
CA MET A 1 -52.40 -47.88 74.08
C MET A 1 -51.43 -46.81 73.57
N ASN A 2 -50.53 -47.19 72.66
CA ASN A 2 -49.54 -46.28 72.14
C ASN A 2 -49.83 -45.99 70.64
N PHE A 3 -50.16 -44.77 70.33
CA PHE A 3 -50.28 -44.28 68.94
C PHE A 3 -48.96 -43.72 68.46
N THR A 4 -48.35 -44.33 67.45
CA THR A 4 -47.17 -43.86 66.76
C THR A 4 -47.65 -43.06 65.55
N LEU A 5 -47.34 -41.72 65.50
CA LEU A 5 -47.51 -40.86 64.33
C LEU A 5 -46.34 -41.09 63.39
N LEU A 6 -46.64 -41.45 62.14
CA LEU A 6 -45.69 -41.59 61.04
C LEU A 6 -45.69 -40.22 60.25
N SER A 7 -44.57 -39.46 60.34
CA SER A 7 -44.40 -38.23 59.62
C SER A 7 -43.68 -38.53 58.30
N SER A 8 -44.38 -38.39 57.16
CA SER A 8 -43.80 -38.53 55.82
C SER A 8 -43.20 -37.16 55.32
N LEU A 9 -41.87 -37.15 55.26
CA LEU A 9 -41.13 -36.03 54.65
C LEU A 9 -41.14 -36.18 53.13
N LEU A 10 -41.84 -35.29 52.43
CA LEU A 10 -41.84 -35.18 50.95
C LEU A 10 -40.66 -34.31 50.50
N SER A 11 -39.55 -34.97 50.03
CA SER A 11 -38.39 -34.25 49.45
C SER A 11 -38.69 -33.82 48.04
N PHE A 12 -38.80 -32.50 47.84
CA PHE A 12 -38.97 -31.85 46.52
C PHE A 12 -37.58 -31.71 45.84
N PHE A 13 -37.27 -32.59 44.88
CA PHE A 13 -36.07 -32.48 44.06
C PHE A 13 -36.29 -31.40 42.97
N LEU A 14 -35.70 -30.21 43.12
CA LEU A 14 -35.60 -29.22 42.07
C LEU A 14 -34.55 -29.66 41.03
N LEU A 15 -35.02 -30.16 39.90
CA LEU A 15 -34.19 -30.40 38.73
C LEU A 15 -33.80 -29.06 38.12
N ILE A 16 -32.63 -28.53 38.46
CA ILE A 16 -32.02 -27.39 37.77
C ILE A 16 -31.54 -27.91 36.42
N SER A 17 -32.31 -27.61 35.36
CA SER A 17 -31.93 -27.86 33.98
C SER A 17 -30.83 -26.89 33.58
N CYS A 18 -29.57 -27.31 33.66
CA CYS A 18 -28.45 -26.55 33.04
C CYS A 18 -28.54 -26.76 31.54
N THR A 19 -29.15 -25.81 30.83
CA THR A 19 -28.97 -25.67 29.37
C THR A 19 -27.52 -25.24 29.11
N PRO A 20 -26.76 -26.00 28.33
CA PRO A 20 -25.41 -25.55 27.96
C PRO A 20 -25.50 -24.24 27.22
N PRO A 21 -24.55 -23.29 27.46
CA PRO A 21 -24.52 -22.03 26.73
C PRO A 21 -24.41 -22.35 25.22
N LYS A 22 -25.28 -21.72 24.43
CA LYS A 22 -25.15 -21.79 22.96
C LYS A 22 -23.71 -21.44 22.58
N PRO A 23 -23.07 -22.22 21.67
CA PRO A 23 -21.78 -21.83 21.13
C PRO A 23 -21.92 -20.38 20.59
N LYS A 24 -21.04 -19.48 21.02
CA LYS A 24 -20.94 -18.17 20.40
C LYS A 24 -20.64 -18.42 18.93
N GLU A 25 -21.48 -17.89 18.04
CA GLU A 25 -21.14 -17.86 16.61
C GLU A 25 -19.75 -17.25 16.48
N PRO A 26 -18.85 -17.85 15.67
CA PRO A 26 -17.55 -17.26 15.45
C PRO A 26 -17.76 -15.84 14.93
N VAL A 27 -17.24 -14.85 15.64
CA VAL A 27 -17.22 -13.46 15.17
C VAL A 27 -16.41 -13.48 13.90
N ALA A 28 -17.03 -13.13 12.77
CA ALA A 28 -16.34 -13.02 11.50
C ALA A 28 -15.14 -12.08 11.68
N GLN A 29 -13.96 -12.53 11.29
CA GLN A 29 -12.77 -11.69 11.32
C GLN A 29 -12.98 -10.52 10.36
N PRO A 30 -12.55 -9.29 10.73
CA PRO A 30 -12.69 -8.15 9.84
C PRO A 30 -11.87 -8.37 8.57
N ILE A 31 -12.40 -7.93 7.44
CA ILE A 31 -11.64 -7.80 6.19
C ILE A 31 -11.57 -6.33 5.82
N GLY A 32 -10.51 -5.91 5.15
CA GLY A 32 -10.41 -4.53 4.70
C GLY A 32 -9.24 -4.34 3.75
N ILE A 33 -9.32 -3.27 2.98
CA ILE A 33 -8.29 -2.94 1.99
C ILE A 33 -8.17 -1.43 1.85
N VAL A 34 -6.94 -0.96 1.71
CA VAL A 34 -6.64 0.46 1.49
C VAL A 34 -5.55 0.59 0.43
N ILE A 35 -5.70 1.58 -0.45
CA ILE A 35 -4.78 1.83 -1.57
C ILE A 35 -4.37 3.30 -1.67
N HIS A 36 -3.22 3.54 -2.28
CA HIS A 36 -2.83 4.84 -2.80
C HIS A 36 -2.36 4.76 -4.25
N GLY A 37 -2.59 5.81 -5.00
CA GLY A 37 -2.11 6.04 -6.37
C GLY A 37 -1.06 7.15 -6.46
N GLY A 38 -0.44 7.51 -5.33
CA GLY A 38 0.57 8.55 -5.24
C GLY A 38 0.14 9.79 -4.46
N ALA A 39 1.09 10.40 -3.74
CA ALA A 39 0.95 11.69 -3.07
C ALA A 39 1.78 12.77 -3.77
N GLY A 40 1.44 14.05 -3.58
CA GLY A 40 2.21 15.17 -4.12
C GLY A 40 1.40 16.46 -4.23
N THR A 41 1.85 17.37 -5.09
CA THR A 41 1.16 18.63 -5.38
C THR A 41 -0.06 18.39 -6.30
N ILE A 42 -1.06 17.73 -5.74
CA ILE A 42 -2.33 17.42 -6.40
C ILE A 42 -3.33 18.49 -5.97
N LEU A 43 -3.50 19.52 -6.82
CA LEU A 43 -4.36 20.67 -6.57
C LEU A 43 -5.59 20.64 -7.49
N ARG A 44 -6.75 21.06 -6.96
CA ARG A 44 -8.01 21.11 -7.73
C ARG A 44 -7.88 22.00 -8.97
N GLU A 45 -7.18 23.13 -8.87
CA GLU A 45 -6.95 24.07 -9.95
C GLU A 45 -6.15 23.48 -11.14
N ASN A 46 -5.38 22.40 -10.89
CA ASN A 46 -4.59 21.70 -11.90
C ASN A 46 -5.25 20.41 -12.41
N MET A 47 -6.53 20.19 -12.03
CA MET A 47 -7.28 18.96 -12.32
C MET A 47 -8.53 19.29 -13.14
N THR A 48 -8.62 18.78 -14.38
CA THR A 48 -9.88 18.87 -15.12
C THR A 48 -10.89 17.85 -14.57
N ALA A 49 -12.19 18.12 -14.77
CA ALA A 49 -13.25 17.22 -14.31
C ALA A 49 -13.10 15.80 -14.90
N GLU A 50 -12.73 15.69 -16.17
CA GLU A 50 -12.52 14.40 -16.86
C GLU A 50 -11.36 13.63 -16.26
N LYS A 51 -10.26 14.34 -15.94
CA LYS A 51 -9.07 13.73 -15.34
C LYS A 51 -9.35 13.29 -13.91
N GLU A 52 -10.05 14.09 -13.12
CA GLU A 52 -10.48 13.71 -11.78
C GLU A 52 -11.38 12.46 -11.81
N ALA A 53 -12.39 12.46 -12.68
CA ALA A 53 -13.28 11.32 -12.87
C ALA A 53 -12.51 10.04 -13.27
N ALA A 54 -11.52 10.16 -14.16
CA ALA A 54 -10.69 9.02 -14.58
C ALA A 54 -9.87 8.45 -13.41
N TYR A 55 -9.27 9.31 -12.56
CA TYR A 55 -8.54 8.84 -11.38
C TYR A 55 -9.46 8.18 -10.36
N ARG A 56 -10.64 8.78 -10.07
CA ARG A 56 -11.61 8.19 -9.14
C ARG A 56 -12.10 6.83 -9.63
N ALA A 57 -12.45 6.71 -10.90
CA ALA A 57 -12.89 5.45 -11.51
C ALA A 57 -11.79 4.37 -11.46
N SER A 58 -10.53 4.74 -11.74
CA SER A 58 -9.42 3.78 -11.72
C SER A 58 -9.07 3.33 -10.29
N LEU A 59 -9.19 4.21 -9.28
CA LEU A 59 -9.04 3.84 -7.87
C LEU A 59 -10.17 2.91 -7.41
N GLU A 60 -11.41 3.21 -7.81
CA GLU A 60 -12.57 2.39 -7.51
C GLU A 60 -12.46 1.00 -8.13
N GLU A 61 -12.07 0.91 -9.42
CA GLU A 61 -11.81 -0.34 -10.10
C GLU A 61 -10.75 -1.17 -9.37
N ALA A 62 -9.59 -0.56 -9.07
CA ALA A 62 -8.48 -1.25 -8.44
C ALA A 62 -8.86 -1.82 -7.07
N ILE A 63 -9.45 -1.00 -6.20
CA ILE A 63 -9.79 -1.44 -4.85
C ILE A 63 -10.91 -2.47 -4.84
N GLN A 64 -11.87 -2.37 -5.77
CA GLN A 64 -12.97 -3.32 -5.87
C GLN A 64 -12.50 -4.72 -6.27
N VAL A 65 -11.47 -4.82 -7.13
CA VAL A 65 -10.83 -6.11 -7.48
C VAL A 65 -10.30 -6.78 -6.22
N GLY A 66 -9.48 -6.09 -5.42
CA GLY A 66 -8.92 -6.66 -4.19
C GLY A 66 -9.97 -6.97 -3.14
N TYR A 67 -10.93 -6.08 -2.92
CA TYR A 67 -12.00 -6.32 -1.95
C TYR A 67 -12.87 -7.52 -2.31
N ASN A 68 -13.17 -7.74 -3.59
CA ASN A 68 -13.92 -8.92 -4.04
C ASN A 68 -13.17 -10.23 -3.75
N ILE A 69 -11.85 -10.24 -3.87
CA ILE A 69 -11.00 -11.39 -3.48
C ILE A 69 -11.17 -11.67 -1.99
N LEU A 70 -10.99 -10.65 -1.13
CA LEU A 70 -11.14 -10.79 0.33
C LEU A 70 -12.54 -11.26 0.73
N LYS A 71 -13.57 -10.66 0.15
CA LYS A 71 -14.98 -10.98 0.40
C LYS A 71 -15.34 -12.43 0.05
N ASN A 72 -14.66 -12.99 -0.96
CA ASN A 72 -14.84 -14.37 -1.39
C ASN A 72 -13.90 -15.36 -0.66
N GLY A 73 -13.20 -14.92 0.40
CA GLY A 73 -12.32 -15.75 1.21
C GLY A 73 -10.90 -15.94 0.64
N GLY A 74 -10.50 -15.13 -0.35
CA GLY A 74 -9.14 -15.09 -0.87
C GLY A 74 -8.16 -14.41 0.11
N SER A 75 -6.87 -14.57 -0.14
CA SER A 75 -5.81 -14.07 0.75
C SER A 75 -5.55 -12.57 0.57
N SER A 76 -4.99 -11.93 1.62
CA SER A 76 -4.49 -10.56 1.57
C SER A 76 -3.38 -10.39 0.53
N GLN A 77 -2.52 -11.39 0.32
CA GLN A 77 -1.51 -11.40 -0.73
C GLN A 77 -2.13 -11.28 -2.13
N GLU A 78 -3.09 -12.17 -2.46
CA GLU A 78 -3.77 -12.13 -3.76
C GLU A 78 -4.51 -10.80 -3.97
N ALA A 79 -5.18 -10.30 -2.94
CA ALA A 79 -5.87 -9.02 -2.99
C ALA A 79 -4.90 -7.86 -3.28
N VAL A 80 -3.75 -7.79 -2.61
CA VAL A 80 -2.70 -6.78 -2.85
C VAL A 80 -2.15 -6.89 -4.26
N GLU A 81 -1.77 -8.09 -4.71
CA GLU A 81 -1.21 -8.30 -6.04
C GLU A 81 -2.18 -7.83 -7.15
N LYS A 82 -3.42 -8.35 -7.13
CA LYS A 82 -4.39 -8.05 -8.21
C LYS A 82 -4.84 -6.60 -8.19
N THR A 83 -4.92 -5.96 -7.03
CA THR A 83 -5.18 -4.52 -6.90
C THR A 83 -4.06 -3.69 -7.54
N ILE A 84 -2.80 -4.02 -7.24
CA ILE A 84 -1.65 -3.31 -7.80
C ILE A 84 -1.54 -3.55 -9.31
N HIS A 85 -1.87 -4.74 -9.83
CA HIS A 85 -1.94 -5.00 -11.26
C HIS A 85 -2.85 -4.02 -12.01
N VAL A 86 -4.04 -3.71 -11.48
CA VAL A 86 -4.93 -2.73 -12.10
C VAL A 86 -4.25 -1.37 -12.23
N MET A 87 -3.54 -0.96 -11.18
CA MET A 87 -2.83 0.33 -11.16
C MET A 87 -1.56 0.33 -12.02
N GLU A 88 -0.79 -0.77 -12.06
CA GLU A 88 0.39 -0.92 -12.93
C GLU A 88 0.02 -0.97 -14.42
N ASN A 89 -1.16 -1.50 -14.76
CA ASN A 89 -1.65 -1.54 -16.13
C ASN A 89 -2.33 -0.23 -16.57
N SER A 90 -2.54 0.71 -15.66
CA SER A 90 -3.15 2.01 -15.92
C SER A 90 -2.11 3.07 -16.30
N PRO A 91 -2.32 3.86 -17.39
CA PRO A 91 -1.41 4.97 -17.74
C PRO A 91 -1.50 6.17 -16.78
N LEU A 92 -2.42 6.15 -15.82
CA LEU A 92 -2.68 7.26 -14.91
C LEU A 92 -1.65 7.35 -13.78
N PHE A 93 -1.17 6.22 -13.26
CA PHE A 93 -0.30 6.16 -12.10
C PHE A 93 1.19 6.09 -12.48
N ASN A 94 2.07 6.35 -11.52
CA ASN A 94 3.51 6.21 -11.70
C ASN A 94 3.96 4.80 -11.24
N ALA A 95 3.51 3.80 -11.95
CA ALA A 95 3.90 2.40 -11.81
C ALA A 95 3.60 1.69 -13.12
N GLY A 96 4.36 0.66 -13.48
CA GLY A 96 4.13 -0.09 -14.72
C GLY A 96 3.95 0.82 -15.94
N LYS A 97 2.82 0.69 -16.65
CA LYS A 97 2.52 1.41 -17.90
C LYS A 97 2.53 2.94 -17.80
N GLY A 98 2.32 3.50 -16.62
CA GLY A 98 2.31 4.95 -16.42
C GLY A 98 3.57 5.48 -15.75
N ALA A 99 4.63 4.68 -15.67
CA ALA A 99 5.87 5.03 -15.01
C ALA A 99 6.56 6.26 -15.62
N VAL A 100 7.26 7.00 -14.78
CA VAL A 100 8.08 8.14 -15.19
C VAL A 100 9.36 7.68 -15.87
N LEU A 101 9.99 8.58 -16.66
CA LEU A 101 11.24 8.29 -17.34
C LEU A 101 12.45 8.81 -16.56
N THR A 102 13.56 8.08 -16.69
CA THR A 102 14.89 8.47 -16.20
C THR A 102 15.47 9.63 -17.02
N ALA A 103 16.62 10.15 -16.60
CA ALA A 103 17.36 11.16 -17.35
C ALA A 103 17.82 10.66 -18.72
N GLU A 104 18.07 9.37 -18.84
CA GLU A 104 18.46 8.65 -20.05
C GLU A 104 17.26 8.27 -20.94
N GLU A 105 16.05 8.78 -20.62
CA GLU A 105 14.81 8.55 -21.38
C GLU A 105 14.38 7.07 -21.40
N THR A 106 14.77 6.33 -20.37
CA THR A 106 14.39 4.92 -20.16
C THR A 106 13.38 4.78 -19.02
N ILE A 107 12.81 3.59 -18.88
CA ILE A 107 11.98 3.19 -17.74
C ILE A 107 12.84 2.35 -16.78
N GLU A 108 12.66 2.58 -15.47
CA GLU A 108 13.16 1.73 -14.41
C GLU A 108 12.10 1.61 -13.33
N LEU A 109 11.68 0.38 -13.09
CA LEU A 109 10.58 0.04 -12.18
C LEU A 109 11.12 -0.62 -10.92
N ASP A 110 10.49 -0.31 -9.80
CA ASP A 110 10.78 -0.86 -8.49
C ASP A 110 9.49 -1.36 -7.85
N ALA A 111 9.54 -2.48 -7.11
CA ALA A 111 8.41 -2.97 -6.33
C ALA A 111 8.87 -3.76 -5.12
N SER A 112 8.01 -3.81 -4.09
CA SER A 112 8.18 -4.72 -2.96
C SER A 112 6.84 -5.23 -2.44
N PHE A 113 6.90 -6.39 -1.82
CA PHE A 113 5.79 -7.05 -1.15
C PHE A 113 6.26 -7.63 0.19
N MET A 114 5.39 -7.62 1.19
CA MET A 114 5.65 -8.25 2.49
C MET A 114 4.41 -8.95 3.02
N ASN A 115 4.60 -10.17 3.51
CA ASN A 115 3.60 -11.00 4.17
C ASN A 115 3.68 -10.78 5.69
N GLY A 116 2.60 -10.30 6.30
CA GLY A 116 2.57 -9.97 7.73
C GLY A 116 2.52 -11.19 8.65
N ALA A 117 2.12 -12.38 8.15
CA ALA A 117 2.03 -13.59 8.96
C ALA A 117 3.40 -14.23 9.19
N THR A 118 4.26 -14.26 8.19
CA THR A 118 5.58 -14.90 8.21
C THR A 118 6.74 -13.93 8.30
N LEU A 119 6.50 -12.65 8.01
CA LEU A 119 7.48 -11.59 7.80
C LEU A 119 8.36 -11.83 6.56
N ASP A 120 8.00 -12.79 5.71
CA ASP A 120 8.66 -12.97 4.43
C ASP A 120 8.40 -11.76 3.53
N ALA A 121 9.40 -11.41 2.76
CA ALA A 121 9.34 -10.26 1.88
C ALA A 121 10.12 -10.49 0.59
N GLY A 122 9.70 -9.82 -0.47
CA GLY A 122 10.42 -9.80 -1.72
C GLY A 122 10.40 -8.41 -2.36
N ALA A 123 11.46 -8.10 -3.09
CA ALA A 123 11.60 -6.82 -3.76
C ALA A 123 12.38 -6.94 -5.07
N ILE A 124 12.08 -6.05 -6.00
CA ILE A 124 12.86 -5.84 -7.21
C ILE A 124 13.14 -4.35 -7.43
N ALA A 125 14.28 -4.02 -8.01
CA ALA A 125 14.64 -2.64 -8.31
C ALA A 125 15.32 -2.49 -9.67
N GLY A 126 15.04 -1.37 -10.37
CA GLY A 126 15.70 -0.99 -11.60
C GLY A 126 15.41 -1.90 -12.80
N VAL A 127 14.27 -2.57 -12.83
CA VAL A 127 13.85 -3.44 -13.94
C VAL A 127 13.17 -2.64 -15.04
N LYS A 128 13.25 -3.12 -16.28
CA LYS A 128 12.82 -2.37 -17.49
C LYS A 128 11.82 -3.12 -18.36
N THR A 129 11.63 -4.42 -18.13
CA THR A 129 10.89 -5.31 -19.02
C THR A 129 9.78 -6.12 -18.34
N ILE A 130 9.72 -6.13 -17.01
CA ILE A 130 8.71 -6.88 -16.26
C ILE A 130 7.38 -6.11 -16.30
N LYS A 131 6.35 -6.69 -16.91
CA LYS A 131 5.04 -6.02 -17.10
C LYS A 131 4.40 -5.60 -15.78
N ASN A 132 4.37 -6.51 -14.80
CA ASN A 132 3.82 -6.28 -13.47
C ASN A 132 4.90 -6.51 -12.39
N PRO A 133 5.64 -5.47 -12.03
CA PRO A 133 6.72 -5.54 -11.05
C PRO A 133 6.34 -6.15 -9.70
N ILE A 134 5.11 -5.93 -9.24
CA ILE A 134 4.64 -6.48 -7.96
C ILE A 134 4.65 -8.01 -7.93
N SER A 135 4.28 -8.68 -9.04
CA SER A 135 4.35 -10.14 -9.12
C SER A 135 5.80 -10.64 -9.02
N ALA A 136 6.76 -9.92 -9.63
CA ALA A 136 8.15 -10.31 -9.51
C ALA A 136 8.68 -10.14 -8.08
N ALA A 137 8.22 -9.14 -7.34
CA ALA A 137 8.54 -9.01 -5.92
C ALA A 137 8.00 -10.20 -5.11
N ILE A 138 6.76 -10.65 -5.39
CA ILE A 138 6.17 -11.84 -4.76
C ILE A 138 6.95 -13.11 -5.13
N GLU A 139 7.30 -13.29 -6.39
CA GLU A 139 8.11 -14.43 -6.83
C GLU A 139 9.49 -14.48 -6.16
N VAL A 140 10.12 -13.31 -5.94
CA VAL A 140 11.39 -13.25 -5.18
C VAL A 140 11.19 -13.76 -3.76
N MET A 141 10.08 -13.41 -3.11
CA MET A 141 9.74 -13.88 -1.77
C MET A 141 9.48 -15.40 -1.73
N GLU A 142 8.72 -15.91 -2.69
CA GLU A 142 8.23 -17.30 -2.65
C GLU A 142 9.20 -18.30 -3.24
N ASN A 143 9.94 -17.92 -4.28
CA ASN A 143 10.71 -18.84 -5.14
C ASN A 143 12.20 -18.52 -5.18
N SER A 144 12.73 -17.73 -4.22
CA SER A 144 14.17 -17.50 -4.09
C SER A 144 14.61 -17.46 -2.63
N PRO A 145 15.88 -17.69 -2.32
CA PRO A 145 16.45 -17.50 -0.98
C PRO A 145 16.76 -16.01 -0.67
N HIS A 146 16.42 -15.11 -1.59
CA HIS A 146 16.76 -13.69 -1.49
C HIS A 146 15.53 -12.86 -1.12
N VAL A 147 15.77 -11.69 -0.50
CA VAL A 147 14.72 -10.70 -0.26
C VAL A 147 14.65 -9.68 -1.40
N MET A 148 15.74 -9.42 -2.12
CA MET A 148 15.79 -8.37 -3.14
C MET A 148 16.69 -8.76 -4.32
N LEU A 149 16.16 -8.58 -5.53
CA LEU A 149 16.91 -8.69 -6.78
C LEU A 149 16.86 -7.35 -7.54
N SER A 150 17.80 -7.12 -8.46
CA SER A 150 17.84 -5.86 -9.22
C SER A 150 18.26 -6.04 -10.67
N GLY A 151 17.84 -5.07 -11.51
CA GLY A 151 18.25 -4.94 -12.90
C GLY A 151 18.05 -6.23 -13.70
N LYS A 152 19.03 -6.53 -14.57
CA LYS A 152 18.97 -7.67 -15.50
C LYS A 152 18.82 -9.02 -14.78
N GLY A 153 19.43 -9.20 -13.61
CA GLY A 153 19.30 -10.44 -12.84
C GLY A 153 17.86 -10.66 -12.35
N ALA A 154 17.16 -9.60 -11.95
CA ALA A 154 15.74 -9.67 -11.59
C ALA A 154 14.86 -9.97 -12.80
N GLU A 155 15.17 -9.43 -13.98
CA GLU A 155 14.43 -9.72 -15.23
C GLU A 155 14.63 -11.18 -15.69
N GLU A 156 15.84 -11.70 -15.61
CA GLU A 156 16.16 -13.11 -15.90
C GLU A 156 15.42 -14.05 -14.93
N PHE A 157 15.39 -13.73 -13.65
CA PHE A 157 14.64 -14.46 -12.65
C PHE A 157 13.14 -14.44 -12.95
N ALA A 158 12.56 -13.26 -13.19
CA ALA A 158 11.14 -13.10 -13.50
C ALA A 158 10.73 -13.92 -14.74
N ALA A 159 11.54 -13.90 -15.80
CA ALA A 159 11.31 -14.70 -17.00
C ALA A 159 11.36 -16.20 -16.70
N ALA A 160 12.29 -16.64 -15.84
CA ALA A 160 12.41 -18.05 -15.43
C ALA A 160 11.20 -18.51 -14.59
N GLN A 161 10.56 -17.60 -13.83
CA GLN A 161 9.32 -17.87 -13.11
C GLN A 161 8.06 -17.78 -14.02
N GLY A 162 8.21 -17.49 -15.30
CA GLY A 162 7.10 -17.44 -16.26
C GLY A 162 6.30 -16.14 -16.25
N LEU A 163 6.83 -15.07 -15.64
CA LEU A 163 6.17 -13.77 -15.65
C LEU A 163 6.21 -13.12 -17.04
N GLU A 164 5.21 -12.29 -17.35
CA GLU A 164 5.10 -11.61 -18.63
C GLU A 164 6.19 -10.53 -18.76
N ILE A 165 7.05 -10.72 -19.75
CA ILE A 165 8.12 -9.80 -20.14
C ILE A 165 7.66 -9.03 -21.38
N VAL A 166 7.83 -7.71 -21.35
CA VAL A 166 7.42 -6.79 -22.42
C VAL A 166 8.58 -5.91 -22.86
N GLU A 167 8.48 -5.37 -24.07
CA GLU A 167 9.44 -4.37 -24.55
C GLU A 167 9.28 -3.06 -23.75
N PRO A 168 10.35 -2.32 -23.46
CA PRO A 168 10.31 -1.09 -22.66
C PRO A 168 9.31 -0.04 -23.16
N GLN A 169 9.02 -0.03 -24.47
CA GLN A 169 8.04 0.89 -25.09
C GLN A 169 6.60 0.69 -24.59
N TYR A 170 6.27 -0.50 -24.06
CA TYR A 170 4.97 -0.77 -23.42
C TYR A 170 4.62 0.24 -22.33
N PHE A 171 5.62 0.70 -21.58
CA PHE A 171 5.45 1.60 -20.43
C PHE A 171 5.35 3.07 -20.81
N PHE A 172 5.74 3.45 -22.03
CA PHE A 172 5.84 4.84 -22.45
C PHE A 172 4.45 5.45 -22.67
N THR A 173 4.27 6.66 -22.14
CA THR A 173 3.08 7.47 -22.38
C THR A 173 3.48 8.88 -22.81
N ALA A 174 2.72 9.51 -23.72
CA ALA A 174 2.97 10.88 -24.13
C ALA A 174 3.03 11.86 -22.95
N ARG A 175 2.20 11.63 -21.94
CA ARG A 175 2.19 12.43 -20.70
C ARG A 175 3.54 12.40 -19.98
N ARG A 176 4.16 11.22 -19.84
CA ARG A 176 5.44 11.06 -19.12
C ARG A 176 6.62 11.57 -19.92
N ILE A 177 6.60 11.41 -21.24
CA ILE A 177 7.58 12.02 -22.15
C ILE A 177 7.55 13.54 -22.00
N ASN A 178 6.36 14.15 -22.13
CA ASN A 178 6.20 15.61 -21.97
C ASN A 178 6.59 16.10 -20.56
N SER A 179 6.37 15.29 -19.52
CA SER A 179 6.79 15.64 -18.17
C SER A 179 8.31 15.67 -18.04
N LEU A 180 9.02 14.68 -18.60
CA LEU A 180 10.48 14.66 -18.62
C LEU A 180 11.06 15.87 -19.36
N LEU A 181 10.53 16.19 -20.56
CA LEU A 181 10.99 17.34 -21.36
C LEU A 181 10.90 18.65 -20.56
N ARG A 182 9.75 18.91 -19.92
CA ARG A 182 9.57 20.10 -19.05
C ARG A 182 10.56 20.16 -17.90
N VAL A 183 10.85 19.01 -17.26
CA VAL A 183 11.83 18.95 -16.16
C VAL A 183 13.24 19.23 -16.65
N LYS A 184 13.64 18.69 -17.83
CA LYS A 184 14.96 18.96 -18.44
C LYS A 184 15.11 20.43 -18.85
N GLU A 185 14.07 21.04 -19.42
CA GLU A 185 14.06 22.47 -19.74
C GLU A 185 14.23 23.34 -18.49
N ALA A 186 13.51 23.03 -17.40
CA ALA A 186 13.62 23.76 -16.15
C ALA A 186 15.00 23.60 -15.47
N GLU A 187 15.70 22.49 -15.63
CA GLU A 187 17.08 22.30 -15.13
C GLU A 187 18.10 23.17 -15.87
N GLY A 188 17.85 23.52 -17.14
CA GLY A 188 18.71 24.38 -17.96
C GLY A 188 18.54 25.88 -17.70
N GLN A 189 17.55 26.31 -16.91
CA GLN A 189 17.22 27.72 -16.68
C GLN A 189 17.86 28.29 -15.40
N THR A 190 18.10 29.64 -15.39
CA THR A 190 18.75 30.37 -14.30
C THR A 190 17.88 30.52 -13.04
N GLN A 191 18.47 31.03 -11.95
CA GLN A 191 17.97 31.18 -10.58
C GLN A 191 16.54 31.78 -10.43
N ALA A 192 16.02 32.52 -11.42
CA ALA A 192 14.63 33.02 -11.40
C ALA A 192 13.55 31.93 -11.53
N ALA A 193 13.91 30.72 -12.01
CA ALA A 193 13.03 29.57 -12.15
C ALA A 193 13.00 28.65 -10.91
N VAL A 194 13.56 29.08 -9.78
CA VAL A 194 13.63 28.22 -8.56
C VAL A 194 12.25 27.80 -8.06
N GLN A 195 11.25 28.68 -8.17
CA GLN A 195 9.89 28.40 -7.70
C GLN A 195 9.15 27.41 -8.61
N GLU A 196 9.31 27.56 -9.94
CA GLU A 196 8.80 26.59 -10.92
C GLU A 196 9.54 25.25 -10.82
N ARG A 197 10.84 25.27 -10.57
CA ARG A 197 11.64 24.08 -10.28
C ARG A 197 11.17 23.34 -9.02
N LEU A 198 10.86 24.04 -7.94
CA LEU A 198 10.31 23.43 -6.71
C LEU A 198 8.94 22.82 -6.97
N PHE A 199 8.07 23.51 -7.72
CA PHE A 199 6.76 22.99 -8.12
C PHE A 199 6.89 21.73 -9.01
N LEU A 200 7.78 21.76 -10.01
CA LEU A 200 8.07 20.60 -10.85
C LEU A 200 8.73 19.47 -10.05
N TYR A 201 9.56 19.80 -9.05
CA TYR A 201 10.14 18.82 -8.12
C TYR A 201 9.04 18.08 -7.35
N GLN A 202 8.05 18.78 -6.85
CA GLN A 202 6.91 18.20 -6.12
C GLN A 202 5.93 17.41 -7.00
N GLN A 203 5.95 17.60 -8.33
CA GLN A 203 5.20 16.78 -9.29
C GLN A 203 5.95 15.52 -9.79
N ARG A 204 7.20 15.33 -9.36
CA ARG A 204 8.08 14.25 -9.84
C ARG A 204 7.73 12.87 -9.27
N TYR A 205 6.96 12.83 -8.19
CA TYR A 205 6.67 11.61 -7.45
C TYR A 205 5.32 11.03 -7.81
N GLY A 206 5.14 9.85 -7.43
CA GLY A 206 3.96 9.05 -7.47
C GLY A 206 4.38 7.60 -7.27
N THR A 207 3.53 6.80 -6.74
CA THR A 207 3.78 5.42 -6.40
C THR A 207 2.42 4.79 -6.22
N VAL A 208 2.21 3.56 -6.55
CA VAL A 208 0.99 2.85 -6.20
C VAL A 208 1.26 1.90 -5.05
N GLY A 209 0.27 1.67 -4.21
CA GLY A 209 0.41 0.71 -3.14
C GLY A 209 -0.92 0.27 -2.58
N CYS A 210 -0.86 -0.86 -1.89
CA CYS A 210 -2.00 -1.52 -1.29
C CYS A 210 -1.61 -2.17 0.03
N ALA A 211 -2.51 -2.09 1.00
CA ALA A 211 -2.45 -2.86 2.24
C ALA A 211 -3.81 -3.53 2.46
N ALA A 212 -3.81 -4.81 2.86
CA ALA A 212 -5.01 -5.62 2.99
C ALA A 212 -4.97 -6.51 4.23
N LEU A 213 -6.17 -6.77 4.79
CA LEU A 213 -6.43 -7.72 5.87
C LEU A 213 -7.45 -8.74 5.37
N ASP A 214 -7.11 -10.03 5.43
CA ASP A 214 -8.01 -11.12 5.03
C ASP A 214 -8.80 -11.72 6.20
N ALA A 215 -9.77 -12.58 5.88
CA ALA A 215 -10.64 -13.25 6.86
C ALA A 215 -9.91 -14.23 7.80
N ASN A 216 -8.65 -14.55 7.52
CA ASN A 216 -7.79 -15.35 8.39
C ASN A 216 -6.98 -14.48 9.36
N GLY A 217 -7.14 -13.15 9.31
CA GLY A 217 -6.38 -12.20 10.11
C GLY A 217 -4.98 -11.93 9.58
N ASN A 218 -4.69 -12.31 8.34
CA ASN A 218 -3.39 -12.06 7.73
C ASN A 218 -3.34 -10.69 7.04
N LEU A 219 -2.29 -9.96 7.33
CA LEU A 219 -1.95 -8.68 6.73
C LEU A 219 -0.94 -8.86 5.60
N ALA A 220 -1.10 -8.08 4.54
CA ALA A 220 -0.11 -7.96 3.47
C ALA A 220 -0.01 -6.52 2.99
N ALA A 221 1.17 -6.13 2.54
CA ALA A 221 1.41 -4.84 1.90
C ALA A 221 2.26 -4.99 0.64
N GLY A 222 2.00 -4.14 -0.34
CA GLY A 222 2.79 -4.04 -1.56
C GLY A 222 2.88 -2.61 -2.05
N THR A 223 3.99 -2.28 -2.70
CA THR A 223 4.26 -0.96 -3.28
C THR A 223 4.96 -1.13 -4.62
N SER A 224 4.59 -0.34 -5.63
CA SER A 224 5.17 -0.38 -6.97
C SER A 224 5.32 1.02 -7.56
N THR A 225 6.45 1.30 -8.24
CA THR A 225 6.76 2.63 -8.73
C THR A 225 7.70 2.64 -9.94
N GLY A 226 7.64 3.74 -10.72
CA GLY A 226 8.69 4.15 -11.66
C GLY A 226 9.75 5.06 -11.03
N GLY A 227 9.62 5.37 -9.74
CA GLY A 227 10.50 6.30 -9.02
C GLY A 227 10.21 7.75 -9.31
N MET A 228 11.24 8.56 -9.57
CA MET A 228 11.19 10.00 -9.76
C MET A 228 11.49 10.39 -11.20
N THR A 229 10.72 11.31 -11.79
CA THR A 229 10.97 11.85 -13.13
C THR A 229 12.39 12.44 -13.21
N ASN A 230 13.12 12.12 -14.30
CA ASN A 230 14.50 12.56 -14.52
C ASN A 230 15.50 12.04 -13.47
N LYS A 231 15.20 10.89 -12.82
CA LYS A 231 16.14 10.23 -11.92
C LYS A 231 17.41 9.82 -12.69
N LYS A 232 18.55 9.92 -12.01
CA LYS A 232 19.89 9.63 -12.56
C LYS A 232 20.54 8.50 -11.77
N TRP A 233 21.56 7.87 -12.37
CA TRP A 233 22.46 6.91 -11.72
C TRP A 233 21.74 5.72 -11.08
N ASN A 234 20.67 5.22 -11.73
CA ASN A 234 19.84 4.12 -11.26
C ASN A 234 19.26 4.38 -9.84
N ARG A 235 18.86 5.63 -9.56
CA ARG A 235 18.31 6.02 -8.25
C ARG A 235 17.15 5.10 -7.87
N ILE A 236 17.22 4.56 -6.67
CA ILE A 236 16.18 3.78 -6.02
C ILE A 236 15.55 4.63 -4.90
N GLY A 237 14.22 4.65 -4.84
CA GLY A 237 13.44 5.28 -3.77
C GLY A 237 13.12 4.31 -2.64
N ASP A 238 12.11 4.69 -1.86
CA ASP A 238 11.62 3.90 -0.72
C ASP A 238 10.81 2.66 -1.12
N ALA A 239 10.14 2.70 -2.26
CA ALA A 239 9.18 1.67 -2.66
C ALA A 239 9.71 0.23 -2.60
N PRO A 240 10.94 -0.11 -3.07
CA PRO A 240 11.45 -1.47 -2.98
C PRO A 240 12.14 -1.78 -1.64
N ILE A 241 12.23 -0.82 -0.71
CA ILE A 241 12.94 -0.98 0.56
C ILE A 241 11.95 -1.38 1.67
N ILE A 242 12.05 -2.66 2.07
CA ILE A 242 11.26 -3.19 3.19
C ILE A 242 11.54 -2.38 4.46
N GLY A 243 10.47 -1.95 5.12
CA GLY A 243 10.51 -1.06 6.27
C GLY A 243 10.45 0.43 5.92
N ALA A 244 10.77 0.84 4.69
CA ALA A 244 10.68 2.24 4.26
C ALA A 244 9.38 2.50 3.48
N GLY A 245 9.21 1.88 2.31
CA GLY A 245 8.04 2.02 1.45
C GLY A 245 6.95 0.98 1.70
N THR A 246 7.32 -0.19 2.21
CA THR A 246 6.42 -1.33 2.44
C THR A 246 6.78 -2.02 3.75
N TYR A 247 5.77 -2.33 4.56
CA TYR A 247 5.93 -3.18 5.74
C TYR A 247 4.62 -3.87 6.10
N ALA A 248 4.68 -5.12 6.55
CA ALA A 248 3.53 -5.84 7.08
C ALA A 248 3.93 -6.73 8.25
N ASN A 249 3.10 -6.72 9.33
CA ASN A 249 3.25 -7.58 10.49
C ASN A 249 1.87 -7.80 11.11
N ASN A 250 1.44 -9.07 11.21
CA ASN A 250 0.13 -9.43 11.79
C ASN A 250 -0.05 -8.96 13.24
N SER A 251 1.05 -8.70 13.97
CA SER A 251 0.97 -8.18 15.33
C SER A 251 0.63 -6.69 15.40
N THR A 252 0.76 -5.96 14.31
CA THR A 252 0.60 -4.50 14.24
C THR A 252 -0.23 -4.07 13.03
N CYS A 253 0.42 -3.84 11.89
CA CYS A 253 -0.22 -3.29 10.69
C CYS A 253 0.48 -3.66 9.38
N ALA A 254 -0.22 -3.41 8.26
CA ALA A 254 0.33 -3.37 6.91
C ALA A 254 0.35 -1.92 6.42
N ILE A 255 1.48 -1.46 5.86
CA ILE A 255 1.72 -0.07 5.42
C ILE A 255 2.30 -0.07 4.01
N SER A 256 1.77 0.82 3.17
CA SER A 256 2.39 1.24 1.90
C SER A 256 2.55 2.76 1.86
N ALA A 257 3.71 3.22 1.39
CA ALA A 257 4.12 4.61 1.43
C ALA A 257 4.32 5.21 0.03
N THR A 258 4.19 6.52 -0.08
CA THR A 258 4.40 7.31 -1.30
C THR A 258 4.88 8.71 -0.94
N GLY A 259 5.93 9.20 -1.61
CA GLY A 259 6.46 10.53 -1.35
C GLY A 259 7.90 10.69 -1.82
N TRP A 260 8.63 11.59 -1.15
CA TRP A 260 10.05 11.80 -1.44
C TRP A 260 10.90 10.71 -0.78
N GLY A 261 11.22 9.68 -1.54
CA GLY A 261 11.82 8.42 -1.08
C GLY A 261 13.03 8.55 -0.19
N GLU A 262 13.91 9.53 -0.41
CA GLU A 262 15.10 9.79 0.39
C GLU A 262 14.81 10.05 1.87
N PHE A 263 13.69 10.73 2.18
CA PHE A 263 13.25 10.97 3.56
C PHE A 263 12.57 9.75 4.15
N PHE A 264 11.83 9.00 3.33
CA PHE A 264 11.14 7.78 3.75
C PHE A 264 12.13 6.66 4.08
N ILE A 265 13.20 6.50 3.28
CA ILE A 265 14.30 5.57 3.57
C ILE A 265 15.01 5.95 4.87
N ARG A 266 15.42 7.21 5.01
CA ARG A 266 16.16 7.71 6.19
C ARG A 266 15.37 7.61 7.50
N SER A 267 14.03 7.65 7.41
CA SER A 267 13.13 7.55 8.56
C SER A 267 12.56 6.14 8.75
N VAL A 268 12.82 5.20 7.82
CA VAL A 268 12.27 3.83 7.85
C VAL A 268 10.75 3.86 8.07
N VAL A 269 10.04 4.69 7.30
CA VAL A 269 8.68 5.18 7.58
C VAL A 269 7.68 4.06 7.88
N ALA A 270 7.61 3.04 7.01
CA ALA A 270 6.61 1.98 7.14
C ALA A 270 6.83 1.14 8.42
N HIS A 271 8.07 0.78 8.73
CA HIS A 271 8.41 0.05 9.96
C HIS A 271 8.27 0.93 11.20
N ASP A 272 8.61 2.22 11.14
CA ASP A 272 8.52 3.13 12.30
C ASP A 272 7.06 3.29 12.77
N ILE A 273 6.08 3.27 11.85
CA ILE A 273 4.66 3.22 12.21
C ILE A 273 4.34 1.95 13.00
N SER A 274 4.74 0.78 12.49
CA SER A 274 4.56 -0.50 13.17
C SER A 274 5.25 -0.53 14.54
N ALA A 275 6.46 -0.02 14.64
CA ALA A 275 7.23 0.07 15.88
C ALA A 275 6.57 0.98 16.93
N LEU A 276 5.96 2.10 16.52
CA LEU A 276 5.21 2.98 17.43
C LEU A 276 3.94 2.28 17.96
N MET A 277 3.28 1.47 17.14
CA MET A 277 2.16 0.63 17.60
C MET A 277 2.65 -0.42 18.61
N GLU A 278 3.70 -1.16 18.26
CA GLU A 278 4.23 -2.27 19.06
C GLU A 278 4.81 -1.80 20.41
N TYR A 279 5.67 -0.76 20.39
CA TYR A 279 6.43 -0.36 21.59
C TYR A 279 5.78 0.73 22.39
N LYS A 280 4.86 1.52 21.80
CA LYS A 280 4.18 2.63 22.49
C LYS A 280 2.67 2.43 22.61
N GLY A 281 2.10 1.40 21.99
CA GLY A 281 0.67 1.12 22.02
C GLY A 281 -0.18 2.19 21.32
N LEU A 282 0.40 2.94 20.36
CA LEU A 282 -0.35 3.91 19.57
C LEU A 282 -1.29 3.20 18.60
N THR A 283 -2.42 3.82 18.29
CA THR A 283 -3.25 3.39 17.16
C THR A 283 -2.49 3.62 15.83
N ILE A 284 -2.89 2.92 14.78
CA ILE A 284 -2.28 3.09 13.45
C ILE A 284 -2.39 4.55 12.96
N GLN A 285 -3.51 5.24 13.27
CA GLN A 285 -3.72 6.64 12.88
C GLN A 285 -2.76 7.57 13.64
N GLU A 286 -2.62 7.40 14.96
CA GLU A 286 -1.68 8.19 15.77
C GLU A 286 -0.23 7.97 15.34
N ALA A 287 0.16 6.71 15.13
CA ALA A 287 1.50 6.34 14.67
C ALA A 287 1.82 6.95 13.30
N ALA A 288 0.92 6.80 12.31
CA ALA A 288 1.07 7.38 10.98
C ALA A 288 1.18 8.92 11.04
N LYS A 289 0.35 9.57 11.86
CA LYS A 289 0.38 11.02 12.07
C LYS A 289 1.73 11.48 12.64
N VAL A 290 2.24 10.82 13.66
CA VAL A 290 3.57 11.13 14.25
C VAL A 290 4.67 10.99 13.22
N VAL A 291 4.67 9.89 12.43
CA VAL A 291 5.73 9.64 11.46
C VAL A 291 5.70 10.67 10.31
N ILE A 292 4.53 10.93 9.74
CA ILE A 292 4.39 11.83 8.59
C ILE A 292 4.57 13.30 8.98
N HIS A 293 3.89 13.76 10.04
CA HIS A 293 3.86 15.19 10.37
C HIS A 293 5.00 15.65 11.31
N ASP A 294 5.48 14.75 12.18
CA ASP A 294 6.54 15.14 13.14
C ASP A 294 7.95 14.69 12.70
N LYS A 295 8.10 13.49 12.09
CA LYS A 295 9.42 12.99 11.71
C LYS A 295 9.78 13.37 10.27
N VAL A 296 8.98 12.94 9.28
CA VAL A 296 9.25 13.21 7.85
C VAL A 296 9.24 14.71 7.56
N ALA A 297 8.21 15.45 8.04
CA ALA A 297 8.11 16.88 7.83
C ALA A 297 9.26 17.66 8.45
N LYS A 298 9.74 17.31 9.65
CA LYS A 298 10.90 17.96 10.30
C LYS A 298 12.21 17.77 9.52
N LEU A 299 12.34 16.67 8.78
CA LEU A 299 13.48 16.45 7.90
C LEU A 299 13.37 17.22 6.58
N GLY A 300 12.22 17.86 6.30
CA GLY A 300 11.93 18.56 5.04
C GLY A 300 11.32 17.64 3.96
N GLY A 301 10.90 16.43 4.33
CA GLY A 301 10.25 15.48 3.42
C GLY A 301 8.75 15.70 3.31
N ASP A 302 8.19 15.25 2.19
CA ASP A 302 6.76 15.25 1.92
C ASP A 302 6.30 13.90 1.34
N GLY A 303 5.02 13.59 1.55
CA GLY A 303 4.40 12.37 1.08
C GLY A 303 3.23 11.95 1.95
N GLY A 304 2.94 10.65 1.93
CA GLY A 304 1.89 10.05 2.72
C GLY A 304 2.01 8.53 2.80
N VAL A 305 1.15 7.95 3.62
CA VAL A 305 1.01 6.51 3.80
C VAL A 305 -0.44 6.10 3.79
N VAL A 306 -0.70 4.87 3.39
CA VAL A 306 -1.92 4.16 3.67
C VAL A 306 -1.60 2.90 4.48
N GLY A 307 -2.49 2.51 5.36
CA GLY A 307 -2.29 1.30 6.16
C GLY A 307 -3.56 0.79 6.78
N ILE A 308 -3.50 -0.48 7.20
CA ILE A 308 -4.57 -1.19 7.89
C ILE A 308 -3.96 -2.02 9.02
N ASP A 309 -4.59 -2.04 10.19
CA ASP A 309 -4.16 -2.89 11.30
C ASP A 309 -4.90 -4.23 11.33
N ASN A 310 -4.53 -5.10 12.28
CA ASN A 310 -5.11 -6.43 12.44
C ASN A 310 -6.56 -6.42 12.99
N GLN A 311 -7.09 -5.25 13.31
CA GLN A 311 -8.49 -5.05 13.72
C GLN A 311 -9.34 -4.43 12.60
N GLY A 312 -8.73 -4.13 11.44
CA GLY A 312 -9.36 -3.49 10.30
C GLY A 312 -9.44 -1.96 10.39
N ASN A 313 -8.74 -1.33 11.35
CA ASN A 313 -8.65 0.13 11.40
C ASN A 313 -7.73 0.64 10.29
N ILE A 314 -8.15 1.70 9.60
CA ILE A 314 -7.45 2.25 8.44
C ILE A 314 -6.84 3.59 8.77
N ALA A 315 -5.60 3.79 8.31
CA ALA A 315 -4.91 5.08 8.30
C ALA A 315 -4.62 5.53 6.87
N MET A 316 -4.80 6.83 6.60
CA MET A 316 -4.47 7.49 5.33
C MET A 316 -3.93 8.89 5.64
N GLU A 317 -2.65 8.96 6.00
CA GLU A 317 -1.99 10.20 6.44
C GLU A 317 -1.09 10.78 5.36
N MET A 318 -1.11 12.11 5.21
CA MET A 318 -0.25 12.83 4.25
C MET A 318 0.03 14.26 4.70
N ASN A 319 1.21 14.79 4.37
CA ASN A 319 1.56 16.21 4.54
C ASN A 319 1.62 16.97 3.20
N THR A 320 1.21 16.34 2.10
CA THR A 320 1.06 16.94 0.77
C THR A 320 -0.34 17.53 0.55
N PRO A 321 -0.54 18.40 -0.48
CA PRO A 321 -1.86 18.92 -0.85
C PRO A 321 -2.88 17.85 -1.27
N GLY A 322 -2.43 16.68 -1.75
CA GLY A 322 -3.30 15.58 -2.12
C GLY A 322 -2.59 14.25 -2.19
N MET A 323 -3.38 13.20 -2.13
CA MET A 323 -2.99 11.81 -2.33
C MET A 323 -4.18 11.07 -2.96
N TYR A 324 -3.97 10.46 -4.12
CA TYR A 324 -4.93 9.51 -4.69
C TYR A 324 -5.05 8.33 -3.74
N ARG A 325 -6.23 8.11 -3.14
CA ARG A 325 -6.41 7.08 -2.13
C ARG A 325 -7.84 6.56 -2.11
N ALA A 326 -7.99 5.30 -1.74
CA ALA A 326 -9.28 4.69 -1.49
C ALA A 326 -9.18 3.62 -0.40
N HIS A 327 -10.30 3.34 0.25
CA HIS A 327 -10.43 2.18 1.13
C HIS A 327 -11.83 1.57 1.04
N ILE A 328 -11.90 0.28 1.34
CA ILE A 328 -13.13 -0.41 1.69
C ILE A 328 -12.92 -1.00 3.08
N ASP A 329 -13.77 -0.57 4.02
CA ASP A 329 -13.69 -0.97 5.42
C ASP A 329 -14.37 -2.34 5.67
N ASN A 330 -14.37 -2.78 6.92
CA ASN A 330 -14.97 -4.03 7.36
C ASN A 330 -16.50 -4.10 7.20
N GLU A 331 -17.15 -2.96 6.98
CA GLU A 331 -18.60 -2.87 6.68
C GLU A 331 -18.86 -2.92 5.16
N GLY A 332 -17.82 -2.95 4.35
CA GLY A 332 -17.89 -2.92 2.89
C GLY A 332 -18.14 -1.53 2.30
N LYS A 333 -17.92 -0.48 3.08
CA LYS A 333 -18.11 0.89 2.63
C LYS A 333 -16.91 1.40 1.86
N LEU A 334 -17.13 1.71 0.57
CA LEU A 334 -16.14 2.32 -0.30
C LEU A 334 -15.99 3.82 0.00
N THR A 335 -14.76 4.28 0.08
CA THR A 335 -14.39 5.70 0.12
C THR A 335 -13.26 5.96 -0.86
N VAL A 336 -13.41 6.96 -1.74
CA VAL A 336 -12.37 7.40 -2.69
C VAL A 336 -12.10 8.89 -2.46
N LYS A 337 -10.84 9.25 -2.26
CA LYS A 337 -10.39 10.61 -1.96
C LYS A 337 -9.16 10.99 -2.78
N ILE A 338 -8.99 12.28 -3.06
CA ILE A 338 -7.85 12.82 -3.81
C ILE A 338 -7.21 13.97 -3.04
N TYR A 339 -8.00 14.93 -2.58
CA TYR A 339 -7.52 16.18 -1.99
C TYR A 339 -7.42 16.08 -0.47
N LYS A 340 -6.64 17.00 0.13
CA LYS A 340 -6.41 17.03 1.57
C LYS A 340 -7.66 17.36 2.38
N ASP A 341 -8.56 18.12 1.81
CA ASP A 341 -9.80 18.62 2.43
C ASP A 341 -11.00 17.66 2.31
N GLU A 342 -10.80 16.45 1.82
CA GLU A 342 -11.81 15.39 1.71
C GLU A 342 -11.84 14.44 2.90
#